data_c8945b8aa84a69744fcf5ae4722591e8
#
_entry.id   c8945b8aa84a69744fcf5ae4722591e8
#
_cell.length_a   1.000
_cell.length_b   1.000
_cell.length_c   1.000
_cell.angle_alpha   90.00
_cell.angle_beta   90.00
_cell.angle_gamma   90.00
#
_symmetry.space_group_name_H-M   'P 1'
#
loop_
_entity.id
_entity.type
_entity.pdbx_description
1 polymer ?
#
loop_
_entity_poly.entity_id
_entity_poly.type
_entity_poly.pdbx_seq_one_letter_code
_entity_poly.pdbx_strand_id
1 'polypeptide(L)'
;MAFVSMCFDMAGEIDAIGGFSYNTDVTKNRMEKVSIEDAQRGDVVLFDWDGDGLTDHVGIVEANLGDGWLQTIEGNTSSSNAGSQSAGNGVYRRQRSWGIDCVLRPKWSDEETEDASEGTNSMNDAWWGRATTYALQASLNTPADGIISGQDPDVEDDVTRAGTGWETEEDPEGSQVIEALQEKLGVDVDGLVGPDTIAALQQHLKNRGHDLEVDGVAGYRTVECLQYELSNGTLWS
;
A
#
# COMPACT_ATOMS: atom_id res chain seq x y z
N MET A 1 10.40 7.31 -11.54
CA MET A 1 9.35 6.30 -11.89
C MET A 1 9.31 5.11 -10.92
N ALA A 2 10.45 4.58 -10.44
CA ALA A 2 10.44 3.39 -9.55
C ALA A 2 9.45 3.47 -8.37
N PHE A 3 9.40 4.59 -7.66
CA PHE A 3 8.46 4.80 -6.55
C PHE A 3 7.00 4.64 -6.99
N VAL A 4 6.60 5.30 -8.10
CA VAL A 4 5.22 5.19 -8.61
C VAL A 4 4.91 3.77 -9.04
N SER A 5 5.82 3.12 -9.81
CA SER A 5 5.64 1.72 -10.22
C SER A 5 5.49 0.78 -9.02
N MET A 6 6.29 0.98 -7.95
CA MET A 6 6.14 0.20 -6.71
C MET A 6 4.78 0.43 -6.05
N CYS A 7 4.30 1.69 -5.98
CA CYS A 7 2.99 1.96 -5.39
C CYS A 7 1.86 1.24 -6.13
N PHE A 8 1.90 1.26 -7.48
CA PHE A 8 0.89 0.58 -8.30
C PHE A 8 1.03 -0.94 -8.26
N ASP A 9 2.26 -1.47 -8.21
CA ASP A 9 2.52 -2.89 -8.07
C ASP A 9 2.01 -3.42 -6.73
N MET A 10 2.35 -2.73 -5.65
CA MET A 10 1.87 -3.04 -4.30
C MET A 10 0.33 -2.93 -4.17
N ALA A 11 -0.30 -2.07 -4.97
CA ALA A 11 -1.75 -1.94 -5.02
C ALA A 11 -2.41 -3.02 -5.90
N GLY A 12 -1.64 -3.89 -6.58
CA GLY A 12 -2.18 -4.82 -7.57
C GLY A 12 -2.62 -4.17 -8.88
N GLU A 13 -2.30 -2.88 -9.07
CA GLU A 13 -2.77 -2.04 -10.18
C GLU A 13 -1.63 -1.69 -11.16
N ILE A 14 -0.60 -2.51 -11.24
CA ILE A 14 0.57 -2.23 -12.10
C ILE A 14 0.19 -2.12 -13.58
N ASP A 15 -0.83 -2.84 -14.03
CA ASP A 15 -1.33 -2.81 -15.40
C ASP A 15 -2.04 -1.49 -15.71
N ALA A 16 -2.61 -0.81 -14.71
CA ALA A 16 -3.25 0.50 -14.87
C ALA A 16 -2.29 1.56 -15.42
N ILE A 17 -0.99 1.43 -15.13
CA ILE A 17 0.08 2.30 -15.65
C ILE A 17 0.86 1.65 -16.81
N GLY A 18 0.38 0.53 -17.33
CA GLY A 18 0.98 -0.20 -18.44
C GLY A 18 2.25 -0.99 -18.07
N GLY A 19 2.36 -1.44 -16.82
CA GLY A 19 3.44 -2.25 -16.31
C GLY A 19 4.56 -1.46 -15.63
N PHE A 20 5.42 -2.17 -14.93
CA PHE A 20 6.54 -1.58 -14.18
C PHE A 20 7.53 -0.84 -15.11
N SER A 21 7.97 0.35 -14.70
CA SER A 21 8.97 1.14 -15.43
C SER A 21 9.84 1.96 -14.47
N TYR A 22 11.13 2.07 -14.84
CA TYR A 22 12.04 3.05 -14.24
C TYR A 22 12.12 4.37 -15.05
N ASN A 23 11.54 4.36 -16.26
CA ASN A 23 11.63 5.49 -17.18
C ASN A 23 10.27 6.19 -17.30
N THR A 24 10.26 7.47 -17.02
CA THR A 24 9.08 8.35 -17.07
C THR A 24 8.58 8.58 -18.49
N ASP A 25 9.48 8.76 -19.46
CA ASP A 25 9.11 8.99 -20.86
C ASP A 25 8.45 7.77 -21.52
N VAL A 26 8.84 6.56 -21.11
CA VAL A 26 8.16 5.33 -21.54
C VAL A 26 6.73 5.31 -21.01
N THR A 27 6.54 5.69 -19.77
CA THR A 27 5.23 5.71 -19.10
C THR A 27 4.30 6.77 -19.69
N LYS A 28 4.84 7.90 -20.15
CA LYS A 28 4.11 9.00 -20.80
C LYS A 28 3.24 8.55 -21.97
N ASN A 29 3.61 7.48 -22.65
CA ASN A 29 2.90 6.96 -23.84
C ASN A 29 1.96 5.80 -23.52
N ARG A 30 1.85 5.36 -22.28
CA ARG A 30 1.05 4.20 -21.86
C ARG A 30 -0.32 4.58 -21.30
N MET A 31 -0.46 5.81 -20.81
CA MET A 31 -1.65 6.31 -20.15
C MET A 31 -2.28 7.47 -20.92
N GLU A 32 -3.52 7.77 -20.61
CA GLU A 32 -4.24 8.92 -21.16
C GLU A 32 -3.73 10.22 -20.55
N LYS A 33 -3.49 11.25 -21.37
CA LYS A 33 -3.18 12.59 -20.89
C LYS A 33 -4.46 13.33 -20.54
N VAL A 34 -4.50 13.92 -19.36
CA VAL A 34 -5.59 14.76 -18.88
C VAL A 34 -5.10 16.18 -18.61
N SER A 35 -5.99 17.16 -18.59
CA SER A 35 -5.63 18.53 -18.21
C SER A 35 -5.30 18.61 -16.71
N ILE A 36 -4.55 19.63 -16.31
CA ILE A 36 -4.25 19.84 -14.87
C ILE A 36 -5.56 20.13 -14.10
N GLU A 37 -6.52 20.81 -14.74
CA GLU A 37 -7.81 21.15 -14.16
C GLU A 37 -8.66 19.90 -13.89
N ASP A 38 -8.49 18.85 -14.74
CA ASP A 38 -9.21 17.59 -14.63
C ASP A 38 -8.44 16.54 -13.80
N ALA A 39 -7.27 16.89 -13.27
CA ALA A 39 -6.46 15.98 -12.48
C ALA A 39 -7.22 15.49 -11.25
N GLN A 40 -7.16 14.17 -11.02
CA GLN A 40 -7.84 13.48 -9.93
C GLN A 40 -6.83 12.73 -9.04
N ARG A 41 -7.27 12.38 -7.84
CA ARG A 41 -6.49 11.52 -6.95
C ARG A 41 -6.17 10.20 -7.65
N GLY A 42 -4.90 9.80 -7.60
CA GLY A 42 -4.39 8.61 -8.25
C GLY A 42 -3.80 8.85 -9.64
N ASP A 43 -4.02 10.02 -10.26
CA ASP A 43 -3.34 10.36 -11.51
C ASP A 43 -1.82 10.46 -11.29
N VAL A 44 -1.05 10.17 -12.33
CA VAL A 44 0.41 10.27 -12.32
C VAL A 44 0.81 11.59 -12.95
N VAL A 45 1.57 12.41 -12.23
CA VAL A 45 2.07 13.69 -12.75
C VAL A 45 3.55 13.57 -13.09
N LEU A 46 3.91 14.01 -14.29
CA LEU A 46 5.29 14.09 -14.78
C LEU A 46 5.76 15.54 -14.81
N PHE A 47 7.01 15.73 -14.45
CA PHE A 47 7.65 17.03 -14.37
C PHE A 47 8.82 17.12 -15.34
N ASP A 48 8.97 18.28 -15.99
CA ASP A 48 10.09 18.72 -16.79
C ASP A 48 10.52 20.08 -16.23
N TRP A 49 11.58 20.05 -15.43
CA TRP A 49 12.00 21.24 -14.66
C TRP A 49 12.82 22.24 -15.50
N ASP A 50 13.55 21.74 -16.48
CA ASP A 50 14.45 22.56 -17.29
C ASP A 50 13.89 22.88 -18.68
N GLY A 51 12.77 22.26 -19.07
CA GLY A 51 12.03 22.54 -20.30
C GLY A 51 12.72 21.94 -21.54
N ASP A 52 13.52 20.90 -21.38
CA ASP A 52 14.22 20.24 -22.50
C ASP A 52 13.35 19.20 -23.23
N GLY A 53 12.14 18.93 -22.71
CA GLY A 53 11.16 18.00 -23.27
C GLY A 53 11.30 16.55 -22.75
N LEU A 54 12.28 16.31 -21.90
CA LEU A 54 12.44 15.05 -21.16
C LEU A 54 11.87 15.21 -19.74
N THR A 55 11.39 14.13 -19.17
CA THR A 55 10.81 14.19 -17.83
C THR A 55 11.84 13.91 -16.75
N ASP A 56 11.99 14.85 -15.82
CA ASP A 56 12.96 14.81 -14.71
C ASP A 56 12.44 14.07 -13.50
N HIS A 57 11.13 14.14 -13.28
CA HIS A 57 10.53 13.68 -12.03
C HIS A 57 9.09 13.20 -12.21
N VAL A 58 8.60 12.49 -11.19
CA VAL A 58 7.24 11.92 -11.18
C VAL A 58 6.67 11.91 -9.78
N GLY A 59 5.36 12.11 -9.69
CA GLY A 59 4.56 11.98 -8.47
C GLY A 59 3.21 11.34 -8.74
N ILE A 60 2.52 11.02 -7.65
CA ILE A 60 1.09 10.62 -7.67
C ILE A 60 0.28 11.82 -7.17
N VAL A 61 -0.77 12.18 -7.87
CA VAL A 61 -1.70 13.23 -7.45
C VAL A 61 -2.50 12.75 -6.25
N GLU A 62 -2.40 13.48 -5.15
CA GLU A 62 -3.22 13.27 -3.95
C GLU A 62 -4.49 14.11 -3.99
N ALA A 63 -4.40 15.36 -4.48
CA ALA A 63 -5.52 16.26 -4.64
C ALA A 63 -5.23 17.32 -5.71
N ASN A 64 -6.27 17.75 -6.42
CA ASN A 64 -6.27 18.95 -7.21
C ASN A 64 -6.71 20.11 -6.31
N LEU A 65 -5.85 21.12 -6.16
CA LEU A 65 -6.09 22.27 -5.27
C LEU A 65 -6.73 23.45 -6.02
N GLY A 66 -6.93 23.31 -7.33
CA GLY A 66 -7.41 24.40 -8.21
C GLY A 66 -6.31 25.34 -8.66
N ASP A 67 -6.63 26.22 -9.59
CA ASP A 67 -5.74 27.27 -10.14
C ASP A 67 -4.37 26.73 -10.62
N GLY A 68 -4.35 25.50 -11.17
CA GLY A 68 -3.15 24.84 -11.65
C GLY A 68 -2.25 24.25 -10.55
N TRP A 69 -2.72 24.19 -9.30
CA TRP A 69 -1.99 23.59 -8.19
C TRP A 69 -2.41 22.15 -7.94
N LEU A 70 -1.43 21.26 -7.84
CA LEU A 70 -1.61 19.88 -7.44
C LEU A 70 -0.91 19.59 -6.11
N GLN A 71 -1.57 18.84 -5.24
CA GLN A 71 -0.92 18.19 -4.12
C GLN A 71 -0.49 16.79 -4.57
N THR A 72 0.78 16.46 -4.38
CA THR A 72 1.40 15.23 -4.89
C THR A 72 2.13 14.47 -3.79
N ILE A 73 2.24 13.15 -3.96
CA ILE A 73 3.16 12.30 -3.21
C ILE A 73 4.31 11.94 -4.15
N GLU A 74 5.52 12.25 -3.74
CA GLU A 74 6.72 12.11 -4.56
C GLU A 74 7.80 11.32 -3.85
N GLY A 75 8.32 10.28 -4.51
CA GLY A 75 9.48 9.51 -4.05
C GLY A 75 10.79 10.05 -4.60
N ASN A 76 11.90 9.74 -3.93
CA ASN A 76 13.24 10.23 -4.26
C ASN A 76 13.33 11.75 -4.34
N THR A 77 12.70 12.42 -3.39
CA THR A 77 12.70 13.89 -3.28
C THR A 77 13.24 14.31 -1.91
N SER A 78 13.64 15.58 -1.77
CA SER A 78 14.17 16.10 -0.50
C SER A 78 13.07 16.64 0.39
N SER A 79 13.33 16.78 1.68
CA SER A 79 12.37 17.31 2.66
C SER A 79 12.05 18.81 2.48
N SER A 80 12.88 19.56 1.72
CA SER A 80 12.66 20.98 1.45
C SER A 80 12.17 21.21 0.02
N ASN A 81 11.33 22.24 -0.20
CA ASN A 81 10.86 22.62 -1.54
C ASN A 81 11.99 23.11 -2.46
N ALA A 82 13.15 23.49 -1.90
CA ALA A 82 14.32 23.97 -2.62
C ALA A 82 15.42 22.92 -2.76
N GLY A 83 15.19 21.68 -2.28
CA GLY A 83 16.19 20.61 -2.33
C GLY A 83 16.29 19.94 -3.69
N SER A 84 17.43 19.26 -3.91
CA SER A 84 17.65 18.49 -5.13
C SER A 84 16.59 17.40 -5.32
N GLN A 85 16.06 17.30 -6.53
CA GLN A 85 15.11 16.25 -6.92
C GLN A 85 15.84 14.96 -7.37
N SER A 86 17.12 15.07 -7.70
CA SER A 86 17.96 13.94 -8.17
C SER A 86 18.71 13.20 -7.06
N ALA A 87 18.72 13.75 -5.84
CA ALA A 87 19.38 13.18 -4.66
C ALA A 87 18.45 13.23 -3.44
N GLY A 88 17.19 12.88 -3.64
CA GLY A 88 16.19 12.85 -2.59
C GLY A 88 16.44 11.70 -1.61
N ASN A 89 15.98 11.88 -0.38
CA ASN A 89 16.19 10.96 0.72
C ASN A 89 14.88 10.34 1.28
N GLY A 90 13.75 10.53 0.58
CA GLY A 90 12.49 10.02 1.08
C GLY A 90 11.31 10.20 0.15
N VAL A 91 10.15 9.93 0.72
CA VAL A 91 8.82 10.15 0.13
C VAL A 91 8.17 11.32 0.86
N TYR A 92 7.70 12.32 0.11
CA TYR A 92 7.14 13.51 0.70
C TYR A 92 5.89 13.98 -0.04
N ARG A 93 4.97 14.58 0.71
CA ARG A 93 3.85 15.35 0.19
C ARG A 93 4.35 16.70 -0.31
N ARG A 94 3.91 17.13 -1.51
CA ARG A 94 4.31 18.36 -2.17
C ARG A 94 3.10 19.13 -2.69
N GLN A 95 3.29 20.42 -2.91
CA GLN A 95 2.37 21.24 -3.70
C GLN A 95 3.14 21.78 -4.91
N ARG A 96 2.59 21.58 -6.10
CA ARG A 96 3.21 21.87 -7.39
C ARG A 96 2.27 22.65 -8.29
N SER A 97 2.78 23.69 -8.96
CA SER A 97 2.06 24.47 -9.97
C SER A 97 2.93 24.85 -11.16
N TRP A 98 4.20 24.42 -11.18
CA TRP A 98 5.13 24.70 -12.28
C TRP A 98 5.96 23.46 -12.62
N GLY A 99 6.52 23.45 -13.84
CA GLY A 99 7.32 22.33 -14.33
C GLY A 99 6.49 21.06 -14.57
N ILE A 100 5.17 21.16 -14.58
CA ILE A 100 4.29 20.03 -14.91
C ILE A 100 4.30 19.85 -16.43
N ASP A 101 4.88 18.74 -16.91
CA ASP A 101 4.85 18.38 -18.32
C ASP A 101 3.50 17.82 -18.72
N CYS A 102 2.98 16.87 -17.94
CA CYS A 102 1.65 16.32 -18.15
C CYS A 102 1.13 15.59 -16.91
N VAL A 103 -0.19 15.44 -16.88
CA VAL A 103 -0.90 14.55 -15.96
C VAL A 103 -1.44 13.37 -16.77
N LEU A 104 -1.25 12.18 -16.26
CA LEU A 104 -1.58 10.91 -16.90
C LEU A 104 -2.60 10.17 -16.05
N ARG A 105 -3.71 9.76 -16.67
CA ARG A 105 -4.73 8.95 -16.01
C ARG A 105 -4.42 7.47 -16.17
N PRO A 106 -4.24 6.73 -15.06
CA PRO A 106 -4.14 5.28 -15.10
C PRO A 106 -5.40 4.67 -15.71
N LYS A 107 -5.22 3.58 -16.43
CA LYS A 107 -6.33 2.76 -16.94
C LYS A 107 -6.68 1.75 -15.86
N TRP A 108 -7.45 2.21 -14.88
CA TRP A 108 -7.96 1.32 -13.84
C TRP A 108 -8.70 0.17 -14.48
N SER A 109 -8.55 -1.04 -13.97
CA SER A 109 -9.32 -2.18 -14.42
C SER A 109 -10.80 -1.85 -14.25
N ASP A 110 -11.57 -1.90 -15.36
CA ASP A 110 -13.04 -1.78 -15.34
C ASP A 110 -13.70 -3.05 -14.76
N GLU A 111 -13.02 -3.80 -13.94
CA GLU A 111 -13.68 -4.69 -13.03
C GLU A 111 -14.41 -3.79 -12.02
N GLU A 112 -15.65 -3.40 -12.42
CA GLU A 112 -16.70 -3.20 -11.45
C GLU A 112 -16.79 -4.53 -10.67
N THR A 113 -15.91 -4.71 -9.70
CA THR A 113 -16.18 -5.63 -8.62
C THR A 113 -17.40 -5.01 -7.95
N GLU A 114 -18.56 -5.60 -8.22
CA GLU A 114 -19.78 -5.41 -7.44
C GLU A 114 -19.51 -5.90 -6.00
N ASP A 115 -18.46 -5.35 -5.39
CA ASP A 115 -18.26 -5.49 -3.96
C ASP A 115 -17.39 -4.34 -3.43
N ALA A 116 -18.02 -3.16 -3.31
CA ALA A 116 -17.46 -2.02 -2.57
C ALA A 116 -17.36 -2.31 -1.05
N SER A 117 -17.48 -3.56 -0.63
CA SER A 117 -17.37 -4.03 0.76
C SER A 117 -16.02 -4.67 1.06
N GLU A 118 -15.23 -5.05 0.05
CA GLU A 118 -13.90 -5.62 0.26
C GLU A 118 -12.85 -4.51 0.27
N GLY A 119 -12.26 -4.30 1.41
CA GLY A 119 -11.37 -3.24 1.84
C GLY A 119 -10.34 -2.77 0.84
N THR A 120 -10.16 -1.48 0.81
CA THR A 120 -9.13 -0.83 0.00
C THR A 120 -7.75 -1.37 0.38
N ASN A 121 -6.83 -1.45 -0.57
CA ASN A 121 -5.45 -1.89 -0.32
C ASN A 121 -4.63 -0.75 0.32
N SER A 122 -5.12 -0.22 1.45
CA SER A 122 -4.56 0.93 2.17
C SER A 122 -4.13 0.52 3.58
N MET A 123 -3.09 1.15 4.10
CA MET A 123 -2.63 0.97 5.48
C MET A 123 -3.44 1.74 6.53
N ASN A 124 -4.61 2.33 6.17
CA ASN A 124 -5.44 3.12 7.09
C ASN A 124 -6.94 2.90 6.86
N ASP A 125 -7.31 1.73 6.38
CA ASP A 125 -8.70 1.39 6.04
C ASP A 125 -9.32 0.37 6.99
N ALA A 126 -8.50 -0.16 7.90
CA ALA A 126 -8.83 -1.26 8.80
C ALA A 126 -9.26 -2.55 8.08
N TRP A 127 -8.71 -2.77 6.86
CA TRP A 127 -8.77 -4.04 6.17
C TRP A 127 -7.39 -4.68 6.13
N TRP A 128 -7.30 -5.96 6.46
CA TRP A 128 -6.06 -6.71 6.34
C TRP A 128 -5.88 -7.20 4.90
N GLY A 129 -5.55 -6.25 4.04
CA GLY A 129 -5.28 -6.49 2.63
C GLY A 129 -3.78 -6.54 2.32
N ARG A 130 -3.43 -6.55 1.02
CA ARG A 130 -2.04 -6.67 0.53
C ARG A 130 -1.09 -5.65 1.15
N ALA A 131 -1.51 -4.40 1.34
CA ALA A 131 -0.66 -3.37 1.94
C ALA A 131 -0.30 -3.69 3.40
N THR A 132 -1.26 -4.15 4.18
CA THR A 132 -1.05 -4.56 5.58
C THR A 132 -0.15 -5.80 5.64
N THR A 133 -0.41 -6.78 4.77
CA THR A 133 0.40 -8.00 4.66
C THR A 133 1.84 -7.68 4.26
N TYR A 134 2.05 -6.84 3.25
CA TYR A 134 3.38 -6.41 2.82
C TYR A 134 4.16 -5.75 3.96
N ALA A 135 3.52 -4.84 4.70
CA ALA A 135 4.15 -4.18 5.84
C ALA A 135 4.48 -5.17 6.98
N LEU A 136 3.60 -6.14 7.21
CA LEU A 136 3.82 -7.21 8.19
C LEU A 136 5.01 -8.10 7.77
N GLN A 137 5.04 -8.54 6.51
CA GLN A 137 6.15 -9.30 5.93
C GLN A 137 7.48 -8.57 6.07
N ALA A 138 7.52 -7.28 5.72
CA ALA A 138 8.71 -6.45 5.87
C ALA A 138 9.16 -6.35 7.35
N SER A 139 8.21 -6.21 8.29
CA SER A 139 8.49 -6.12 9.72
C SER A 139 9.03 -7.42 10.31
N LEU A 140 8.66 -8.56 9.72
CA LEU A 140 9.08 -9.91 10.11
C LEU A 140 10.27 -10.44 9.31
N ASN A 141 10.75 -9.66 8.31
CA ASN A 141 11.83 -10.03 7.41
C ASN A 141 11.56 -11.33 6.62
N THR A 142 10.31 -11.53 6.20
CA THR A 142 9.89 -12.58 5.26
C THR A 142 9.80 -12.01 3.83
N PRO A 143 9.69 -12.86 2.78
CA PRO A 143 9.44 -12.36 1.43
C PRO A 143 8.21 -11.46 1.39
N ALA A 144 8.36 -10.23 0.88
CA ALA A 144 7.32 -9.22 0.91
C ALA A 144 6.66 -9.11 -0.48
N ASP A 145 5.57 -9.82 -0.67
CA ASP A 145 4.74 -9.86 -1.88
C ASP A 145 3.29 -9.41 -1.64
N GLY A 146 2.93 -9.20 -0.36
CA GLY A 146 1.60 -8.81 0.06
C GLY A 146 0.59 -9.96 0.05
N ILE A 147 1.04 -11.22 0.01
CA ILE A 147 0.18 -12.39 -0.05
C ILE A 147 0.31 -13.20 1.25
N ILE A 148 -0.82 -13.66 1.78
CA ILE A 148 -0.93 -14.70 2.79
C ILE A 148 -1.53 -15.91 2.08
N SER A 149 -0.69 -16.88 1.72
CA SER A 149 -1.07 -18.06 0.97
C SER A 149 -1.45 -19.23 1.89
N GLY A 150 -2.03 -20.28 1.31
CA GLY A 150 -2.21 -21.56 1.95
C GLY A 150 -3.08 -21.54 3.22
N GLN A 151 -4.09 -20.69 3.26
CA GLN A 151 -4.97 -20.54 4.41
C GLN A 151 -6.22 -21.41 4.28
N ASP A 152 -6.86 -21.69 5.42
CA ASP A 152 -8.15 -22.35 5.46
C ASP A 152 -9.23 -21.51 4.76
N PRO A 153 -10.16 -22.12 3.99
CA PRO A 153 -11.28 -21.41 3.40
C PRO A 153 -12.15 -20.64 4.40
N ASP A 154 -12.19 -21.08 5.66
CA ASP A 154 -12.99 -20.45 6.72
C ASP A 154 -12.23 -19.29 7.43
N VAL A 155 -11.05 -18.89 6.95
CA VAL A 155 -10.23 -17.82 7.57
C VAL A 155 -10.99 -16.49 7.73
N GLU A 156 -12.00 -16.23 6.91
CA GLU A 156 -12.84 -15.03 7.00
C GLU A 156 -13.67 -14.96 8.28
N ASP A 157 -13.93 -16.10 8.93
CA ASP A 157 -14.62 -16.14 10.24
C ASP A 157 -13.70 -15.58 11.34
N ASP A 158 -12.41 -15.81 11.24
CA ASP A 158 -11.40 -15.35 12.20
C ASP A 158 -10.84 -13.97 11.84
N VAL A 159 -10.80 -13.64 10.55
CA VAL A 159 -10.37 -12.33 10.03
C VAL A 159 -11.51 -11.67 9.28
N THR A 160 -12.47 -11.12 10.03
CA THR A 160 -13.69 -10.50 9.46
C THR A 160 -13.40 -9.23 8.66
N ARG A 161 -12.15 -8.82 8.62
CA ARG A 161 -11.62 -7.69 7.83
C ARG A 161 -10.52 -8.17 6.89
N ALA A 162 -10.59 -9.43 6.41
CA ALA A 162 -9.75 -9.90 5.34
C ALA A 162 -10.04 -9.12 4.05
N GLY A 163 -8.98 -8.55 3.48
CA GLY A 163 -9.04 -7.84 2.21
C GLY A 163 -8.37 -8.65 1.09
N THR A 164 -7.87 -7.98 0.07
CA THR A 164 -7.15 -8.65 -1.02
C THR A 164 -5.81 -9.24 -0.57
N GLY A 165 -5.37 -10.33 -1.21
CA GLY A 165 -4.07 -10.96 -0.95
C GLY A 165 -4.12 -12.15 0.00
N TRP A 166 -5.31 -12.61 0.36
CA TRP A 166 -5.51 -13.89 1.04
C TRP A 166 -5.76 -14.98 0.01
N GLU A 167 -5.01 -16.07 0.08
CA GLU A 167 -5.16 -17.24 -0.78
C GLU A 167 -5.51 -18.44 0.08
N THR A 168 -6.67 -19.03 -0.18
CA THR A 168 -7.20 -20.17 0.57
C THR A 168 -7.17 -21.45 -0.26
N GLU A 169 -7.06 -22.60 0.40
CA GLU A 169 -7.05 -23.91 -0.23
C GLU A 169 -7.64 -24.99 0.68
N GLU A 170 -8.22 -26.05 0.08
CA GLU A 170 -8.91 -27.13 0.85
C GLU A 170 -7.95 -27.92 1.78
N ASP A 171 -6.68 -28.05 1.40
CA ASP A 171 -5.62 -28.68 2.21
C ASP A 171 -4.57 -27.60 2.54
N PRO A 172 -4.81 -26.73 3.54
CA PRO A 172 -3.98 -25.56 3.80
C PRO A 172 -2.58 -25.98 4.28
N GLU A 173 -1.55 -25.42 3.59
CA GLU A 173 -0.15 -25.67 3.93
C GLU A 173 0.44 -24.57 4.84
N GLY A 174 -0.28 -23.46 5.01
CA GLY A 174 0.16 -22.31 5.79
C GLY A 174 1.03 -21.33 5.02
N SER A 175 1.33 -20.21 5.66
CA SER A 175 2.09 -19.10 5.10
C SER A 175 3.31 -18.76 5.93
N GLN A 176 4.47 -18.53 5.27
CA GLN A 176 5.71 -18.15 5.94
C GLN A 176 5.58 -16.87 6.79
N VAL A 177 4.76 -15.91 6.36
CA VAL A 177 4.54 -14.69 7.15
C VAL A 177 3.76 -14.98 8.42
N ILE A 178 2.83 -15.94 8.38
CA ILE A 178 2.06 -16.34 9.55
C ILE A 178 2.91 -17.19 10.49
N GLU A 179 3.74 -18.12 9.98
CA GLU A 179 4.73 -18.83 10.82
C GLU A 179 5.62 -17.82 11.58
N ALA A 180 6.19 -16.83 10.87
CA ALA A 180 7.03 -15.80 11.49
C ALA A 180 6.26 -14.93 12.50
N LEU A 181 4.98 -14.65 12.23
CA LEU A 181 4.09 -13.95 13.18
C LEU A 181 3.88 -14.79 14.44
N GLN A 182 3.54 -16.06 14.28
CA GLN A 182 3.33 -17.02 15.37
C GLN A 182 4.58 -17.19 16.22
N GLU A 183 5.76 -17.32 15.61
CA GLU A 183 7.06 -17.34 16.33
C GLU A 183 7.25 -16.08 17.16
N LYS A 184 6.96 -14.89 16.61
CA LYS A 184 7.06 -13.61 17.33
C LYS A 184 6.08 -13.50 18.48
N LEU A 185 4.89 -14.05 18.33
CA LEU A 185 3.84 -14.03 19.34
C LEU A 185 4.01 -15.15 20.40
N GLY A 186 4.81 -16.19 20.08
CA GLY A 186 5.08 -17.31 20.99
C GLY A 186 3.92 -18.30 21.11
N VAL A 187 3.18 -18.50 20.02
CA VAL A 187 2.11 -19.49 19.87
C VAL A 187 2.56 -20.66 18.99
N ASP A 188 1.72 -21.68 18.84
CA ASP A 188 2.01 -22.80 17.95
C ASP A 188 2.22 -22.31 16.52
N VAL A 189 3.27 -22.83 15.85
CA VAL A 189 3.71 -22.38 14.53
C VAL A 189 3.24 -23.41 13.50
N ASP A 190 2.09 -23.15 12.88
CA ASP A 190 1.50 -23.99 11.84
C ASP A 190 1.29 -23.22 10.51
N GLY A 191 1.57 -21.92 10.51
CA GLY A 191 1.39 -21.05 9.35
C GLY A 191 -0.05 -20.70 9.01
N LEU A 192 -1.01 -21.12 9.85
CA LEU A 192 -2.44 -20.86 9.65
C LEU A 192 -2.93 -19.79 10.61
N VAL A 193 -3.74 -18.89 10.07
CA VAL A 193 -4.42 -17.88 10.92
C VAL A 193 -5.65 -18.51 11.53
N GLY A 194 -5.66 -18.56 12.86
CA GLY A 194 -6.80 -19.05 13.62
C GLY A 194 -7.00 -18.19 14.88
N PRO A 195 -8.03 -18.50 15.69
CA PRO A 195 -8.39 -17.70 16.87
C PRO A 195 -7.24 -17.53 17.87
N ASP A 196 -6.39 -18.54 18.05
CA ASP A 196 -5.26 -18.49 18.98
C ASP A 196 -4.17 -17.49 18.47
N THR A 197 -3.89 -17.49 17.17
CA THR A 197 -2.97 -16.55 16.54
C THR A 197 -3.48 -15.12 16.66
N ILE A 198 -4.79 -14.91 16.37
CA ILE A 198 -5.41 -13.59 16.48
C ILE A 198 -5.49 -13.12 17.94
N ALA A 199 -5.87 -13.98 18.88
CA ALA A 199 -5.90 -13.63 20.30
C ALA A 199 -4.50 -13.21 20.80
N ALA A 200 -3.44 -13.90 20.38
CA ALA A 200 -2.07 -13.54 20.72
C ALA A 200 -1.67 -12.19 20.11
N LEU A 201 -2.03 -11.91 18.86
CA LEU A 201 -1.82 -10.62 18.23
C LEU A 201 -2.56 -9.50 18.97
N GLN A 202 -3.83 -9.71 19.32
CA GLN A 202 -4.63 -8.77 20.09
C GLN A 202 -4.00 -8.49 21.47
N GLN A 203 -3.53 -9.55 22.17
CA GLN A 203 -2.84 -9.38 23.45
C GLN A 203 -1.53 -8.61 23.28
N HIS A 204 -0.79 -8.86 22.21
CA HIS A 204 0.42 -8.10 21.89
C HIS A 204 0.11 -6.61 21.67
N LEU A 205 -0.88 -6.29 20.84
CA LEU A 205 -1.33 -4.92 20.59
C LEU A 205 -1.84 -4.24 21.87
N LYS A 206 -2.57 -4.97 22.71
CA LYS A 206 -3.04 -4.49 24.02
C LYS A 206 -1.89 -4.14 24.96
N ASN A 207 -0.84 -4.95 24.98
CA ASN A 207 0.36 -4.70 25.78
C ASN A 207 1.12 -3.44 25.30
N ARG A 208 0.90 -3.02 24.06
CA ARG A 208 1.41 -1.78 23.48
C ARG A 208 0.54 -0.55 23.77
N GLY A 209 -0.54 -0.73 24.50
CA GLY A 209 -1.40 0.36 24.96
C GLY A 209 -2.67 0.58 24.14
N HIS A 210 -2.95 -0.31 23.18
CA HIS A 210 -4.22 -0.25 22.46
C HIS A 210 -5.38 -0.80 23.30
N ASP A 211 -6.53 -0.12 23.24
CA ASP A 211 -7.75 -0.58 23.90
C ASP A 211 -8.47 -1.56 22.98
N LEU A 212 -8.19 -2.86 23.19
CA LEU A 212 -8.70 -4.00 22.42
C LEU A 212 -9.34 -5.04 23.32
N GLU A 213 -10.39 -5.69 22.83
CA GLU A 213 -10.87 -6.97 23.33
C GLU A 213 -9.98 -8.10 22.75
N VAL A 214 -9.70 -9.12 23.55
CA VAL A 214 -8.97 -10.32 23.12
C VAL A 214 -9.99 -11.42 22.94
N ASP A 215 -10.59 -11.48 21.76
CA ASP A 215 -11.68 -12.36 21.40
C ASP A 215 -11.33 -13.43 20.35
N GLY A 216 -10.11 -13.32 19.77
CA GLY A 216 -9.65 -14.24 18.73
C GLY A 216 -10.18 -13.90 17.33
N VAL A 217 -10.84 -12.75 17.14
CA VAL A 217 -11.39 -12.33 15.85
C VAL A 217 -10.73 -11.01 15.41
N ALA A 218 -10.08 -11.00 14.26
CA ALA A 218 -9.46 -9.80 13.70
C ALA A 218 -10.51 -8.91 13.02
N GLY A 219 -11.28 -8.21 13.86
CA GLY A 219 -12.24 -7.20 13.42
C GLY A 219 -11.58 -5.83 13.16
N TYR A 220 -12.44 -4.83 12.91
CA TYR A 220 -12.01 -3.45 12.59
C TYR A 220 -10.92 -2.91 13.53
N ARG A 221 -11.14 -3.00 14.85
CA ARG A 221 -10.20 -2.44 15.84
C ARG A 221 -8.86 -3.16 15.86
N THR A 222 -8.85 -4.47 15.71
CA THR A 222 -7.63 -5.27 15.65
C THR A 222 -6.78 -4.87 14.44
N VAL A 223 -7.40 -4.79 13.26
CA VAL A 223 -6.69 -4.43 12.03
C VAL A 223 -6.25 -2.97 12.03
N GLU A 224 -7.08 -2.04 12.53
CA GLU A 224 -6.70 -0.64 12.68
C GLU A 224 -5.45 -0.48 13.58
N CYS A 225 -5.41 -1.16 14.71
CA CYS A 225 -4.26 -1.12 15.62
C CYS A 225 -3.02 -1.77 15.00
N LEU A 226 -3.16 -2.89 14.29
CA LEU A 226 -2.07 -3.53 13.55
C LEU A 226 -1.49 -2.57 12.50
N GLN A 227 -2.32 -1.96 11.68
CA GLN A 227 -1.92 -0.99 10.68
C GLN A 227 -1.22 0.22 11.30
N TYR A 228 -1.71 0.72 12.44
CA TYR A 228 -1.07 1.81 13.16
C TYR A 228 0.36 1.45 13.59
N GLU A 229 0.54 0.28 14.22
CA GLU A 229 1.86 -0.17 14.69
C GLU A 229 2.84 -0.43 13.54
N LEU A 230 2.35 -1.04 12.44
CA LEU A 230 3.15 -1.27 11.23
C LEU A 230 3.58 0.04 10.58
N SER A 231 2.66 1.01 10.44
CA SER A 231 2.92 2.31 9.83
C SER A 231 3.96 3.13 10.61
N ASN A 232 4.02 2.95 11.93
CA ASN A 232 4.98 3.63 12.79
C ASN A 232 6.28 2.83 13.00
N GLY A 233 6.37 1.61 12.49
CA GLY A 233 7.53 0.73 12.69
C GLY A 233 7.71 0.30 14.13
N THR A 234 6.64 0.26 14.92
CA THR A 234 6.68 0.05 16.35
C THR A 234 6.16 -1.33 16.78
N LEU A 235 5.61 -2.13 15.87
CA LEU A 235 4.96 -3.40 16.21
C LEU A 235 5.82 -4.32 17.09
N TRP A 236 7.14 -4.35 16.92
CA TRP A 236 8.07 -5.22 17.64
C TRP A 236 9.07 -4.49 18.55
N SER A 237 8.85 -3.19 18.81
CA SER A 237 9.76 -2.35 19.64
C SER A 237 9.47 -2.45 21.13
#